data_652780318e5693051749bf93a3723798
#
_entry.id   652780318e5693051749bf93a3723798
#
_cell.length_a   1.000
_cell.length_b   1.000
_cell.length_c   1.000
_cell.angle_alpha   90.00
_cell.angle_beta   90.00
_cell.angle_gamma   90.00
#
_symmetry.space_group_name_H-M   'P 1'
#
loop_
_entity.id
_entity.type
_entity.pdbx_description
1 polymer ?
#
loop_
_entity_poly.entity_id
_entity_poly.type
_entity_poly.pdbx_seq_one_letter_code
_entity_poly.pdbx_strand_id
1 'polypeptide(L)'
;MKYVKRTRNTLSFGKAYPSHLQSVIGRKQFTYPLGSVEQTEAEVILQCSKAMQVYDLRVKQATNSSPDAFNSAEVDALVNAKLKAIMKDRGALADFKVAKHIVDFYEQDKTADGSPTLAAQEAVLTASQAASELVPQIEDVIWKEQTGQELTITDKVNGATWLALQIKADNKPKHLRNLWDGYMEYRGIDQTSKRGIHLRKRWDLFVSIIGDRTLASAMASPLEHQTLSLELNAAIRKFRDMRLLTVAGSTTSRELTDIKACLMHSSNENDFDWHLARTKISKQQAGVVKVKQPLTQEHQRLLVAYVISPEHCHEPTSTMALLYLQGGISFSEVDRFDLEKQLSYLETADTPYVSIEGLTKTEARKRVVPILIGVDVIREGLEDTIKWLKETPQATVLRHMTNMLKAATGSNEYSSHSLRHGFSLNCALNPNVRDVDKINIGGWSSAAGSVSRISMRYGAAALGGTEQLVSLHLASREIHKHLL
;
A
#
# COMPACT_ATOMS: atom_id res chain seq x y z
N MET A 1 34.28 -8.10 3.10
CA MET A 1 33.79 -9.50 3.16
C MET A 1 33.43 -10.01 1.78
N LYS A 2 33.81 -11.23 1.43
CA LYS A 2 33.43 -11.89 0.18
C LYS A 2 31.92 -12.14 0.20
N TYR A 3 31.21 -11.80 -0.88
CA TYR A 3 29.75 -11.93 -1.05
C TYR A 3 28.87 -10.86 -0.39
N VAL A 4 29.41 -9.89 0.33
CA VAL A 4 28.61 -8.79 0.89
C VAL A 4 28.54 -7.65 -0.13
N LYS A 5 27.33 -7.26 -0.49
CA LYS A 5 27.03 -6.09 -1.33
C LYS A 5 26.49 -4.98 -0.44
N ARG A 6 27.05 -3.79 -0.58
CA ARG A 6 26.65 -2.60 0.15
C ARG A 6 25.88 -1.68 -0.80
N THR A 7 24.69 -1.30 -0.44
CA THR A 7 23.95 -0.19 -1.02
C THR A 7 24.00 1.00 -0.05
N ARG A 8 23.39 2.15 -0.38
CA ARG A 8 23.50 3.35 0.46
C ARG A 8 23.14 3.09 1.93
N ASN A 9 22.14 2.27 2.23
CA ASN A 9 21.63 2.10 3.60
C ASN A 9 21.50 0.63 4.03
N THR A 10 21.76 -0.33 3.16
CA THR A 10 21.56 -1.76 3.45
C THR A 10 22.72 -2.61 3.01
N LEU A 11 22.91 -3.72 3.73
CA LEU A 11 23.83 -4.78 3.40
C LEU A 11 23.05 -6.00 2.91
N SER A 12 23.54 -6.68 1.88
CA SER A 12 22.98 -7.93 1.41
C SER A 12 24.08 -8.93 1.09
N PHE A 13 23.79 -10.20 1.37
CA PHE A 13 24.62 -11.31 0.93
C PHE A 13 24.21 -11.71 -0.49
N GLY A 14 25.16 -11.85 -1.41
CA GLY A 14 24.89 -12.23 -2.79
C GLY A 14 25.90 -13.24 -3.31
N LYS A 15 25.47 -14.50 -3.54
CA LYS A 15 26.31 -15.58 -4.06
C LYS A 15 25.64 -16.25 -5.26
N ALA A 16 26.38 -16.42 -6.34
CA ALA A 16 25.87 -17.12 -7.53
C ALA A 16 25.66 -18.61 -7.25
N TYR A 17 24.57 -19.16 -7.74
CA TYR A 17 24.38 -20.61 -7.74
C TYR A 17 25.27 -21.28 -8.79
N PRO A 18 25.71 -22.51 -8.59
CA PRO A 18 26.41 -23.29 -9.60
C PRO A 18 25.59 -23.34 -10.92
N SER A 19 26.25 -23.18 -12.06
CA SER A 19 25.57 -23.05 -13.35
C SER A 19 24.61 -24.21 -13.66
N HIS A 20 25.01 -25.43 -13.29
CA HIS A 20 24.21 -26.66 -13.50
C HIS A 20 22.97 -26.73 -12.59
N LEU A 21 22.89 -25.96 -11.50
CA LEU A 21 21.75 -25.91 -10.58
C LEU A 21 20.83 -24.70 -10.83
N GLN A 22 21.26 -23.74 -11.66
CA GLN A 22 20.48 -22.53 -11.88
C GLN A 22 19.12 -22.78 -12.53
N SER A 23 19.02 -23.78 -13.40
CA SER A 23 17.75 -24.21 -14.02
C SER A 23 16.82 -24.89 -13.00
N VAL A 24 17.38 -25.69 -12.09
CA VAL A 24 16.64 -26.38 -11.03
C VAL A 24 16.13 -25.39 -9.98
N ILE A 25 16.98 -24.43 -9.59
CA ILE A 25 16.66 -23.40 -8.57
C ILE A 25 15.79 -22.28 -9.16
N GLY A 26 15.74 -22.13 -10.49
CA GLY A 26 15.00 -21.05 -11.19
C GLY A 26 15.63 -19.66 -11.03
N ARG A 27 16.84 -19.55 -10.45
CA ARG A 27 17.55 -18.28 -10.20
C ARG A 27 19.05 -18.42 -10.41
N LYS A 28 19.66 -17.37 -10.95
CA LYS A 28 21.13 -17.32 -11.16
C LYS A 28 21.90 -16.98 -9.88
N GLN A 29 21.29 -16.26 -8.95
CA GLN A 29 21.96 -15.74 -7.76
C GLN A 29 21.07 -15.84 -6.55
N PHE A 30 21.65 -16.25 -5.42
CA PHE A 30 21.06 -16.14 -4.09
C PHE A 30 21.30 -14.74 -3.53
N THR A 31 20.27 -14.12 -2.99
CA THR A 31 20.37 -12.84 -2.30
C THR A 31 19.67 -12.97 -0.95
N TYR A 32 20.34 -12.49 0.11
CA TYR A 32 19.82 -12.53 1.48
C TYR A 32 20.09 -11.18 2.15
N PRO A 33 19.07 -10.53 2.76
CA PRO A 33 19.27 -9.27 3.45
C PRO A 33 20.09 -9.48 4.72
N LEU A 34 21.13 -8.66 4.92
CA LEU A 34 22.00 -8.71 6.11
C LEU A 34 21.64 -7.60 7.12
N GLY A 35 20.90 -6.58 6.71
CA GLY A 35 20.49 -5.47 7.56
C GLY A 35 21.04 -4.11 7.14
N SER A 36 21.15 -3.18 8.09
CA SER A 36 21.65 -1.81 7.90
C SER A 36 23.18 -1.76 7.80
N VAL A 37 23.69 -0.73 7.12
CA VAL A 37 25.14 -0.43 7.07
C VAL A 37 25.74 0.01 8.42
N GLU A 38 24.89 0.30 9.41
CA GLU A 38 25.29 0.72 10.76
C GLU A 38 25.54 -0.47 11.72
N GLN A 39 25.35 -1.69 11.25
CA GLN A 39 25.60 -2.89 12.05
C GLN A 39 27.10 -3.08 12.33
N THR A 40 27.41 -3.65 13.48
CA THR A 40 28.77 -4.04 13.84
C THR A 40 29.28 -5.16 12.93
N GLU A 41 30.58 -5.25 12.77
CA GLU A 41 31.19 -6.30 11.95
C GLU A 41 30.81 -7.71 12.45
N ALA A 42 30.71 -7.90 13.76
CA ALA A 42 30.30 -9.17 14.37
C ALA A 42 28.86 -9.56 13.98
N GLU A 43 27.92 -8.61 13.98
CA GLU A 43 26.55 -8.85 13.55
C GLU A 43 26.48 -9.19 12.06
N VAL A 44 27.25 -8.50 11.22
CA VAL A 44 27.32 -8.81 9.79
C VAL A 44 27.90 -10.20 9.54
N ILE A 45 28.94 -10.60 10.28
CA ILE A 45 29.53 -11.96 10.20
C ILE A 45 28.47 -13.01 10.57
N LEU A 46 27.75 -12.81 11.67
CA LEU A 46 26.69 -13.73 12.11
C LEU A 46 25.59 -13.88 11.05
N GLN A 47 25.12 -12.77 10.47
CA GLN A 47 24.12 -12.80 9.41
C GLN A 47 24.65 -13.43 8.11
N CYS A 48 25.93 -13.22 7.77
CA CYS A 48 26.57 -13.90 6.64
C CYS A 48 26.67 -15.42 6.87
N SER A 49 26.95 -15.88 8.09
CA SER A 49 26.95 -17.30 8.44
C SER A 49 25.55 -17.92 8.22
N LYS A 50 24.49 -17.27 8.73
CA LYS A 50 23.11 -17.70 8.50
C LYS A 50 22.76 -17.72 7.01
N ALA A 51 23.12 -16.67 6.26
CA ALA A 51 22.89 -16.60 4.82
C ALA A 51 23.59 -17.73 4.06
N MET A 52 24.81 -18.09 4.51
CA MET A 52 25.59 -19.19 3.93
C MET A 52 24.93 -20.55 4.19
N GLN A 53 24.46 -20.80 5.41
CA GLN A 53 23.72 -22.01 5.74
C GLN A 53 22.47 -22.18 4.85
N VAL A 54 21.70 -21.12 4.68
CA VAL A 54 20.52 -21.14 3.79
C VAL A 54 20.92 -21.37 2.33
N TYR A 55 22.01 -20.77 1.87
CA TYR A 55 22.54 -21.01 0.52
C TYR A 55 22.96 -22.46 0.34
N ASP A 56 23.75 -23.01 1.27
CA ASP A 56 24.27 -24.37 1.19
C ASP A 56 23.13 -25.40 1.26
N LEU A 57 22.11 -25.14 2.09
CA LEU A 57 20.90 -25.97 2.14
C LEU A 57 20.19 -25.99 0.78
N ARG A 58 20.00 -24.83 0.15
CA ARG A 58 19.36 -24.75 -1.18
C ARG A 58 20.18 -25.45 -2.27
N VAL A 59 21.50 -25.31 -2.22
CA VAL A 59 22.39 -26.02 -3.16
C VAL A 59 22.28 -27.52 -2.95
N LYS A 60 22.33 -28.00 -1.68
CA LYS A 60 22.19 -29.41 -1.34
C LYS A 60 20.84 -29.97 -1.80
N GLN A 61 19.75 -29.24 -1.58
CA GLN A 61 18.41 -29.62 -2.03
C GLN A 61 18.34 -29.74 -3.55
N ALA A 62 18.90 -28.76 -4.28
CA ALA A 62 18.93 -28.78 -5.75
C ALA A 62 19.82 -29.89 -6.32
N THR A 63 20.91 -30.22 -5.65
CA THR A 63 21.84 -31.31 -6.07
C THR A 63 21.17 -32.68 -5.89
N ASN A 64 20.37 -32.84 -4.83
CA ASN A 64 19.67 -34.09 -4.54
C ASN A 64 18.33 -34.25 -5.29
N SER A 65 17.91 -33.22 -6.04
CA SER A 65 16.69 -33.28 -6.85
C SER A 65 16.96 -34.01 -8.16
N SER A 66 16.39 -35.22 -8.32
CA SER A 66 16.32 -35.88 -9.63
C SER A 66 15.62 -34.97 -10.65
N PRO A 67 16.06 -34.97 -11.92
CA PRO A 67 15.47 -34.11 -12.95
C PRO A 67 13.95 -34.26 -13.15
N ASP A 68 13.38 -35.38 -12.70
CA ASP A 68 11.98 -35.75 -12.87
C ASP A 68 11.07 -35.43 -11.67
N ALA A 69 11.59 -34.89 -10.59
CA ALA A 69 10.80 -34.68 -9.37
C ALA A 69 10.79 -33.19 -8.96
N PHE A 70 9.74 -32.49 -9.31
CA PHE A 70 9.25 -31.23 -8.74
C PHE A 70 9.80 -29.91 -9.28
N ASN A 71 8.88 -29.19 -9.90
CA ASN A 71 9.00 -27.75 -10.18
C ASN A 71 9.12 -26.99 -8.82
N SER A 72 10.25 -26.34 -8.57
CA SER A 72 10.49 -25.58 -7.32
C SER A 72 9.40 -24.52 -7.05
N ALA A 73 8.76 -24.02 -8.10
CA ALA A 73 7.64 -23.08 -8.01
C ALA A 73 6.39 -23.72 -7.37
N GLU A 74 6.19 -25.02 -7.55
CA GLU A 74 5.07 -25.77 -6.95
C GLU A 74 5.30 -25.96 -5.44
N VAL A 75 6.52 -26.32 -5.06
CA VAL A 75 6.92 -26.41 -3.64
C VAL A 75 6.83 -25.05 -2.97
N ASP A 76 7.34 -23.99 -3.60
CA ASP A 76 7.24 -22.62 -3.09
C ASP A 76 5.78 -22.15 -2.94
N ALA A 77 4.90 -22.52 -3.85
CA ALA A 77 3.46 -22.23 -3.77
C ALA A 77 2.79 -22.96 -2.59
N LEU A 78 3.11 -24.23 -2.39
CA LEU A 78 2.61 -25.04 -1.27
C LEU A 78 3.13 -24.53 0.07
N VAL A 79 4.42 -24.18 0.17
CA VAL A 79 5.03 -23.56 1.35
C VAL A 79 4.33 -22.25 1.68
N ASN A 80 4.13 -21.37 0.70
CA ASN A 80 3.46 -20.09 0.91
C ASN A 80 2.00 -20.26 1.32
N ALA A 81 1.28 -21.23 0.74
CA ALA A 81 -0.09 -21.55 1.14
C ALA A 81 -0.15 -22.07 2.58
N LYS A 82 0.76 -22.96 2.97
CA LYS A 82 0.84 -23.55 4.32
C LYS A 82 1.24 -22.48 5.35
N LEU A 83 2.24 -21.65 5.06
CA LEU A 83 2.62 -20.51 5.89
C LEU A 83 1.44 -19.57 6.13
N LYS A 84 0.72 -19.24 5.06
CA LYS A 84 -0.46 -18.35 5.16
C LYS A 84 -1.58 -18.98 6.00
N ALA A 85 -1.78 -20.29 5.91
CA ALA A 85 -2.75 -21.01 6.73
C ALA A 85 -2.36 -21.02 8.20
N ILE A 86 -1.12 -21.36 8.53
CA ILE A 86 -0.60 -21.38 9.91
C ILE A 86 -0.62 -19.99 10.53
N MET A 87 -0.23 -18.95 9.78
CA MET A 87 -0.24 -17.57 10.28
C MET A 87 -1.64 -17.00 10.47
N LYS A 88 -2.64 -17.53 9.77
CA LYS A 88 -4.03 -17.12 9.92
C LYS A 88 -4.71 -17.81 11.10
N ASP A 89 -4.27 -18.99 11.46
CA ASP A 89 -4.76 -19.76 12.59
C ASP A 89 -3.84 -19.61 13.80
N ARG A 90 -4.31 -18.84 14.80
CA ARG A 90 -3.55 -18.59 16.04
C ARG A 90 -3.28 -19.87 16.85
N GLY A 91 -4.19 -20.85 16.80
CA GLY A 91 -3.99 -22.14 17.45
C GLY A 91 -2.85 -22.93 16.81
N ALA A 92 -2.88 -23.08 15.48
CA ALA A 92 -1.85 -23.77 14.73
C ALA A 92 -0.46 -23.13 14.89
N LEU A 93 -0.40 -21.81 14.98
CA LEU A 93 0.87 -21.10 15.22
C LEU A 93 1.39 -21.30 16.66
N ALA A 94 0.49 -21.34 17.64
CA ALA A 94 0.86 -21.64 19.04
C ALA A 94 1.38 -23.07 19.17
N ASP A 95 0.67 -24.05 18.58
CA ASP A 95 1.07 -25.44 18.55
C ASP A 95 2.44 -25.64 17.88
N PHE A 96 2.68 -24.94 16.77
CA PHE A 96 3.99 -24.95 16.11
C PHE A 96 5.10 -24.43 17.03
N LYS A 97 4.89 -23.32 17.76
CA LYS A 97 5.88 -22.75 18.68
C LYS A 97 6.22 -23.71 19.81
N VAL A 98 5.21 -24.37 20.35
CA VAL A 98 5.39 -25.39 21.40
C VAL A 98 6.18 -26.57 20.85
N ALA A 99 5.79 -27.13 19.68
CA ALA A 99 6.51 -28.23 19.06
C ALA A 99 7.96 -27.89 18.77
N LYS A 100 8.22 -26.69 18.21
CA LYS A 100 9.60 -26.23 17.97
C LYS A 100 10.41 -26.13 19.26
N HIS A 101 9.83 -25.56 20.30
CA HIS A 101 10.52 -25.43 21.59
C HIS A 101 10.91 -26.80 22.17
N ILE A 102 10.04 -27.79 22.03
CA ILE A 102 10.32 -29.16 22.43
C ILE A 102 11.45 -29.77 21.61
N VAL A 103 11.42 -29.61 20.28
CA VAL A 103 12.50 -30.10 19.39
C VAL A 103 13.83 -29.44 19.70
N ASP A 104 13.84 -28.10 19.87
CA ASP A 104 15.05 -27.37 20.25
C ASP A 104 15.61 -27.84 21.63
N PHE A 105 14.73 -28.19 22.57
CA PHE A 105 15.07 -28.72 23.88
C PHE A 105 15.65 -30.13 23.76
N TYR A 106 15.11 -31.01 22.93
CA TYR A 106 15.65 -32.33 22.63
C TYR A 106 17.05 -32.28 22.00
N GLU A 107 17.32 -31.29 21.16
CA GLU A 107 18.63 -31.13 20.56
C GLU A 107 19.70 -30.63 21.55
N GLN A 108 19.30 -29.86 22.55
CA GLN A 108 20.20 -29.24 23.53
C GLN A 108 20.46 -30.10 24.78
N ASP A 109 19.49 -30.93 25.18
CA ASP A 109 19.49 -31.63 26.45
C ASP A 109 19.31 -33.15 26.23
N LYS A 110 20.36 -33.77 25.63
CA LYS A 110 20.43 -35.21 25.35
C LYS A 110 21.20 -35.89 26.47
N THR A 111 20.75 -37.10 26.82
CA THR A 111 21.48 -38.01 27.67
C THR A 111 22.76 -38.52 26.98
N ALA A 112 23.68 -39.10 27.70
CA ALA A 112 24.95 -39.57 27.14
C ALA A 112 24.82 -40.61 26.02
N ASP A 113 23.70 -41.30 25.92
CA ASP A 113 23.33 -42.22 24.84
C ASP A 113 22.60 -41.58 23.67
N GLY A 114 22.41 -40.25 23.72
CA GLY A 114 21.70 -39.50 22.67
C GLY A 114 20.16 -39.50 22.77
N SER A 115 19.60 -40.10 23.82
CA SER A 115 18.18 -40.11 24.07
C SER A 115 17.67 -38.79 24.68
N PRO A 116 16.42 -38.40 24.47
CA PRO A 116 15.84 -37.21 25.11
C PRO A 116 15.80 -37.40 26.64
N THR A 117 16.06 -36.31 27.38
CA THR A 117 15.94 -36.33 28.83
C THR A 117 14.49 -36.57 29.30
N LEU A 118 14.31 -37.02 30.55
CA LEU A 118 13.00 -37.16 31.17
C LEU A 118 12.19 -35.87 31.12
N ALA A 119 12.83 -34.73 31.33
CA ALA A 119 12.16 -33.41 31.24
C ALA A 119 11.65 -33.11 29.82
N ALA A 120 12.41 -33.48 28.80
CA ALA A 120 12.00 -33.33 27.41
C ALA A 120 10.82 -34.25 27.06
N GLN A 121 10.79 -35.49 27.57
CA GLN A 121 9.68 -36.43 27.40
C GLN A 121 8.42 -35.92 28.13
N GLU A 122 8.55 -35.37 29.34
CA GLU A 122 7.43 -34.75 30.05
C GLU A 122 6.88 -33.50 29.31
N ALA A 123 7.73 -32.72 28.65
CA ALA A 123 7.33 -31.56 27.87
C ALA A 123 6.40 -31.96 26.71
N VAL A 124 6.67 -33.10 26.04
CA VAL A 124 5.76 -33.64 24.99
C VAL A 124 4.43 -34.04 25.57
N LEU A 125 4.43 -34.69 26.73
CA LEU A 125 3.19 -35.17 27.37
C LEU A 125 2.31 -34.01 27.87
N THR A 126 2.90 -32.87 28.17
CA THR A 126 2.18 -31.65 28.61
C THR A 126 1.79 -30.72 27.45
N ALA A 127 2.31 -30.96 26.25
CA ALA A 127 1.97 -30.20 25.07
C ALA A 127 0.51 -30.42 24.64
N SER A 128 -0.04 -29.47 23.90
CA SER A 128 -1.32 -29.71 23.21
C SER A 128 -1.22 -30.90 22.27
N GLN A 129 -2.33 -31.61 22.04
CA GLN A 129 -2.34 -32.77 21.15
C GLN A 129 -1.75 -32.45 19.77
N ALA A 130 -2.12 -31.29 19.19
CA ALA A 130 -1.60 -30.86 17.90
C ALA A 130 -0.08 -30.61 17.91
N ALA A 131 0.46 -29.97 18.95
CA ALA A 131 1.90 -29.78 19.12
C ALA A 131 2.63 -31.12 19.29
N SER A 132 2.07 -32.05 20.06
CA SER A 132 2.63 -33.38 20.24
C SER A 132 2.69 -34.19 18.94
N GLU A 133 1.71 -34.01 18.03
CA GLU A 133 1.69 -34.63 16.70
C GLU A 133 2.73 -34.00 15.74
N LEU A 134 3.03 -32.72 15.93
CA LEU A 134 4.00 -31.99 15.10
C LEU A 134 5.46 -32.33 15.42
N VAL A 135 5.79 -32.64 16.68
CA VAL A 135 7.16 -32.97 17.12
C VAL A 135 7.77 -34.11 16.30
N PRO A 136 7.11 -35.31 16.17
CA PRO A 136 7.68 -36.40 15.38
C PRO A 136 7.83 -36.05 13.89
N GLN A 137 6.95 -35.22 13.35
CA GLN A 137 7.03 -34.80 11.94
C GLN A 137 8.27 -33.91 11.70
N ILE A 138 8.58 -33.00 12.64
CA ILE A 138 9.76 -32.16 12.55
C ILE A 138 11.03 -32.98 12.72
N GLU A 139 11.06 -33.88 13.71
CA GLU A 139 12.20 -34.76 13.97
C GLU A 139 12.47 -35.69 12.78
N ASP A 140 11.44 -36.26 12.16
CA ASP A 140 11.59 -37.13 10.98
C ASP A 140 12.21 -36.39 9.79
N VAL A 141 11.80 -35.15 9.56
CA VAL A 141 12.41 -34.29 8.51
C VAL A 141 13.86 -33.99 8.83
N ILE A 142 14.18 -33.61 10.07
CA ILE A 142 15.55 -33.33 10.51
C ILE A 142 16.42 -34.58 10.38
N TRP A 143 15.93 -35.72 10.82
CA TRP A 143 16.65 -36.98 10.76
C TRP A 143 16.93 -37.42 9.31
N LYS A 144 15.93 -37.35 8.42
CA LYS A 144 16.10 -37.65 6.99
C LYS A 144 17.12 -36.72 6.33
N GLU A 145 17.10 -35.44 6.68
CA GLU A 145 18.10 -34.47 6.19
C GLU A 145 19.51 -34.81 6.67
N GLN A 146 19.68 -35.17 7.96
CA GLN A 146 20.96 -35.53 8.54
C GLN A 146 21.52 -36.84 8.00
N THR A 147 20.65 -37.82 7.72
CA THR A 147 21.06 -39.15 7.23
C THR A 147 21.14 -39.22 5.69
N GLY A 148 20.77 -38.15 4.97
CA GLY A 148 20.79 -38.12 3.51
C GLY A 148 19.70 -38.97 2.85
N GLN A 149 18.64 -39.32 3.58
CA GLN A 149 17.50 -40.04 3.03
C GLN A 149 16.69 -39.14 2.07
N GLU A 150 15.98 -39.78 1.14
CA GLU A 150 15.16 -39.08 0.16
C GLU A 150 13.92 -38.46 0.84
N LEU A 151 13.76 -37.15 0.70
CA LEU A 151 12.61 -36.40 1.24
C LEU A 151 11.43 -36.45 0.30
N THR A 152 10.26 -36.83 0.81
CA THR A 152 8.99 -36.71 0.09
C THR A 152 8.63 -35.23 -0.14
N ILE A 153 7.64 -34.96 -1.01
CA ILE A 153 7.13 -33.57 -1.19
C ILE A 153 6.65 -32.99 0.13
N THR A 154 5.91 -33.81 0.89
CA THR A 154 5.37 -33.39 2.19
C THR A 154 6.50 -33.02 3.14
N ASP A 155 7.60 -33.78 3.19
CA ASP A 155 8.78 -33.49 3.99
C ASP A 155 9.45 -32.17 3.54
N LYS A 156 9.61 -31.99 2.22
CA LYS A 156 10.18 -30.75 1.64
C LYS A 156 9.35 -29.52 1.98
N VAL A 157 8.02 -29.62 1.84
CA VAL A 157 7.09 -28.52 2.18
C VAL A 157 7.09 -28.26 3.69
N ASN A 158 7.12 -29.32 4.50
CA ASN A 158 7.19 -29.19 5.95
C ASN A 158 8.53 -28.53 6.36
N GLY A 159 9.65 -29.07 5.98
CA GLY A 159 10.98 -28.52 6.32
C GLY A 159 11.15 -27.08 5.88
N ALA A 160 10.76 -26.74 4.63
CA ALA A 160 10.82 -25.36 4.15
C ALA A 160 9.84 -24.42 4.90
N THR A 161 8.67 -24.91 5.30
CA THR A 161 7.71 -24.15 6.11
C THR A 161 8.28 -23.89 7.51
N TRP A 162 8.86 -24.90 8.14
CA TRP A 162 9.52 -24.81 9.44
C TRP A 162 10.68 -23.81 9.41
N LEU A 163 11.53 -23.91 8.41
CA LEU A 163 12.67 -22.99 8.23
C LEU A 163 12.18 -21.54 8.02
N ALA A 164 11.16 -21.34 7.24
CA ALA A 164 10.60 -20.01 6.98
C ALA A 164 9.99 -19.39 8.25
N LEU A 165 9.32 -20.20 9.09
CA LEU A 165 8.80 -19.75 10.39
C LEU A 165 9.91 -19.44 11.39
N GLN A 166 11.02 -20.21 11.39
CA GLN A 166 12.21 -19.91 12.20
C GLN A 166 12.84 -18.57 11.78
N ILE A 167 13.05 -18.35 10.48
CA ILE A 167 13.61 -17.10 9.94
C ILE A 167 12.72 -15.91 10.32
N LYS A 168 11.39 -16.07 10.27
CA LYS A 168 10.46 -15.03 10.72
C LYS A 168 10.54 -14.76 12.23
N ALA A 169 10.73 -15.79 13.03
CA ALA A 169 10.89 -15.64 14.48
C ALA A 169 12.21 -14.91 14.84
N ASP A 170 13.29 -15.21 14.13
CA ASP A 170 14.60 -14.56 14.33
C ASP A 170 14.63 -13.11 13.82
N ASN A 171 13.79 -12.79 12.84
CA ASN A 171 13.69 -11.45 12.24
C ASN A 171 12.63 -10.55 12.91
N LYS A 172 12.10 -10.95 14.07
CA LYS A 172 11.16 -10.08 14.81
C LYS A 172 11.82 -8.74 15.14
N PRO A 173 11.09 -7.63 14.95
CA PRO A 173 11.64 -6.34 15.30
C PRO A 173 11.95 -6.25 16.79
N LYS A 174 13.20 -5.92 17.12
CA LYS A 174 13.68 -5.86 18.50
C LYS A 174 13.14 -4.65 19.27
N HIS A 175 12.84 -3.58 18.55
CA HIS A 175 12.39 -2.30 19.11
C HIS A 175 11.11 -1.81 18.45
N LEU A 176 10.31 -1.04 19.20
CA LEU A 176 9.08 -0.44 18.71
C LEU A 176 9.31 0.41 17.44
N ARG A 177 10.44 1.14 17.38
CA ARG A 177 10.83 1.95 16.22
C ARG A 177 10.94 1.14 14.94
N ASN A 178 11.41 -0.10 15.01
CA ASN A 178 11.66 -0.96 13.84
C ASN A 178 10.37 -1.50 13.19
N LEU A 179 9.22 -1.46 13.89
CA LEU A 179 7.94 -1.91 13.34
C LEU A 179 7.54 -1.15 12.07
N TRP A 180 7.98 0.12 11.99
CA TRP A 180 7.62 0.97 10.86
C TRP A 180 8.25 0.52 9.55
N ASP A 181 9.45 0.00 9.58
CA ASP A 181 10.16 -0.41 8.37
C ASP A 181 9.45 -1.58 7.68
N GLY A 182 9.04 -2.60 8.44
CA GLY A 182 8.23 -3.70 7.92
C GLY A 182 6.87 -3.26 7.39
N TYR A 183 6.22 -2.30 8.07
CA TYR A 183 4.95 -1.75 7.61
C TYR A 183 5.08 -0.95 6.31
N MET A 184 6.14 -0.16 6.14
CA MET A 184 6.40 0.60 4.91
C MET A 184 6.68 -0.33 3.74
N GLU A 185 7.45 -1.40 3.95
CA GLU A 185 7.71 -2.44 2.96
C GLU A 185 6.40 -3.13 2.53
N TYR A 186 5.58 -3.57 3.50
CA TYR A 186 4.26 -4.15 3.25
C TYR A 186 3.35 -3.24 2.41
N ARG A 187 3.39 -1.93 2.66
CA ARG A 187 2.58 -0.94 1.94
C ARG A 187 3.18 -0.54 0.59
N GLY A 188 4.37 -1.02 0.23
CA GLY A 188 5.09 -0.63 -0.97
C GLY A 188 5.39 0.88 -1.02
N ILE A 189 5.62 1.51 0.15
CA ILE A 189 5.88 2.94 0.23
C ILE A 189 7.39 3.16 0.23
N ASP A 190 7.88 3.85 -0.79
CA ASP A 190 9.27 4.29 -0.84
C ASP A 190 9.55 5.26 0.31
N GLN A 191 10.46 4.86 1.20
CA GLN A 191 10.85 5.63 2.39
C GLN A 191 11.58 6.93 2.05
N THR A 192 12.19 7.03 0.87
CA THR A 192 12.88 8.24 0.38
C THR A 192 11.93 9.24 -0.24
N SER A 193 10.72 8.83 -0.59
CA SER A 193 9.68 9.70 -1.11
C SER A 193 9.24 10.75 -0.09
N LYS A 194 8.76 11.90 -0.56
CA LYS A 194 8.18 12.93 0.31
C LYS A 194 7.11 12.37 1.25
N ARG A 195 6.29 11.42 0.76
CA ARG A 195 5.27 10.73 1.56
C ARG A 195 5.91 9.85 2.62
N GLY A 196 6.89 9.03 2.26
CA GLY A 196 7.61 8.14 3.18
C GLY A 196 8.27 8.92 4.31
N ILE A 197 8.99 10.00 3.99
CA ILE A 197 9.63 10.90 4.97
C ILE A 197 8.61 11.50 5.94
N HIS A 198 7.46 11.98 5.45
CA HIS A 198 6.41 12.54 6.31
C HIS A 198 5.78 11.49 7.23
N LEU A 199 5.54 10.29 6.73
CA LEU A 199 5.01 9.19 7.51
C LEU A 199 6.00 8.74 8.58
N ARG A 200 7.30 8.65 8.25
CA ARG A 200 8.37 8.34 9.20
C ARG A 200 8.46 9.35 10.33
N LYS A 201 8.43 10.64 10.03
CA LYS A 201 8.44 11.70 11.04
C LYS A 201 7.28 11.57 12.05
N ARG A 202 6.11 11.15 11.59
CA ARG A 202 4.93 10.93 12.47
C ARG A 202 5.14 9.74 13.39
N TRP A 203 5.70 8.66 12.83
CA TRP A 203 6.03 7.49 13.61
C TRP A 203 7.10 7.78 14.66
N ASP A 204 8.17 8.46 14.28
CA ASP A 204 9.24 8.86 15.20
C ASP A 204 8.70 9.77 16.33
N LEU A 205 7.78 10.67 16.00
CA LEU A 205 7.08 11.48 17.00
C LEU A 205 6.24 10.62 17.94
N PHE A 206 5.53 9.63 17.44
CA PHE A 206 4.78 8.68 18.28
C PHE A 206 5.71 7.88 19.19
N VAL A 207 6.80 7.35 18.64
CA VAL A 207 7.81 6.61 19.42
C VAL A 207 8.46 7.52 20.48
N SER A 208 8.69 8.79 20.20
CA SER A 208 9.22 9.72 21.21
C SER A 208 8.28 9.96 22.40
N ILE A 209 6.98 9.79 22.22
CA ILE A 209 5.99 9.95 23.29
C ILE A 209 5.96 8.74 24.23
N ILE A 210 6.10 7.53 23.70
CA ILE A 210 6.07 6.30 24.50
C ILE A 210 7.47 5.86 24.96
N GLY A 211 8.52 6.33 24.30
CA GLY A 211 9.87 5.78 24.37
C GLY A 211 10.08 4.59 23.43
N ASP A 212 11.30 4.39 23.00
CA ASP A 212 11.64 3.23 22.15
C ASP A 212 11.75 1.98 23.02
N ARG A 213 10.69 1.18 23.04
CA ARG A 213 10.60 -0.03 23.86
C ARG A 213 11.22 -1.22 23.16
N THR A 214 11.95 -2.03 23.93
CA THR A 214 12.44 -3.34 23.50
C THR A 214 11.27 -4.32 23.50
N LEU A 215 10.95 -4.90 22.35
CA LEU A 215 9.75 -5.76 22.20
C LEU A 215 9.98 -7.16 22.81
N ALA A 216 11.21 -7.66 22.82
CA ALA A 216 11.54 -8.96 23.41
C ALA A 216 11.19 -9.04 24.91
N SER A 217 11.53 -8.00 25.68
CA SER A 217 11.20 -7.93 27.11
C SER A 217 9.71 -7.73 27.35
N ALA A 218 9.05 -6.92 26.50
CA ALA A 218 7.63 -6.68 26.60
C ALA A 218 6.75 -7.90 26.25
N MET A 219 7.35 -8.95 25.66
CA MET A 219 6.68 -10.19 25.28
C MET A 219 7.05 -11.38 26.15
N ALA A 220 7.91 -11.18 27.17
CA ALA A 220 8.38 -12.24 28.05
C ALA A 220 7.28 -12.79 28.96
N SER A 221 6.23 -12.00 29.24
CA SER A 221 5.10 -12.45 30.04
C SER A 221 3.77 -11.79 29.61
N PRO A 222 2.61 -12.43 29.88
CA PRO A 222 1.30 -11.84 29.62
C PRO A 222 1.10 -10.50 30.30
N LEU A 223 1.67 -10.30 31.49
CA LEU A 223 1.57 -9.05 32.26
C LEU A 223 2.33 -7.91 31.57
N GLU A 224 3.54 -8.15 31.11
CA GLU A 224 4.35 -7.15 30.40
C GLU A 224 3.70 -6.79 29.06
N HIS A 225 3.13 -7.76 28.36
CA HIS A 225 2.37 -7.56 27.14
C HIS A 225 1.11 -6.70 27.37
N GLN A 226 0.35 -6.95 28.43
CA GLN A 226 -0.77 -6.12 28.83
C GLN A 226 -0.34 -4.70 29.20
N THR A 227 0.77 -4.56 29.92
CA THR A 227 1.37 -3.27 30.28
C THR A 227 1.74 -2.48 29.04
N LEU A 228 2.43 -3.07 28.06
CA LEU A 228 2.76 -2.41 26.79
C LEU A 228 1.50 -1.99 26.03
N SER A 229 0.46 -2.83 25.99
CA SER A 229 -0.81 -2.48 25.35
C SER A 229 -1.47 -1.25 26.01
N LEU A 230 -1.41 -1.13 27.32
CA LEU A 230 -1.91 0.05 28.05
C LEU A 230 -1.06 1.30 27.74
N GLU A 231 0.26 1.17 27.72
CA GLU A 231 1.20 2.25 27.37
C GLU A 231 0.98 2.73 25.94
N LEU A 232 0.80 1.83 24.97
CA LEU A 232 0.49 2.16 23.57
C LEU A 232 -0.81 2.95 23.48
N ASN A 233 -1.85 2.52 24.18
CA ASN A 233 -3.14 3.23 24.23
C ASN A 233 -3.02 4.62 24.87
N ALA A 234 -2.23 4.76 25.93
CA ALA A 234 -1.95 6.05 26.55
C ALA A 234 -1.16 6.98 25.60
N ALA A 235 -0.13 6.46 24.95
CA ALA A 235 0.67 7.19 23.95
C ALA A 235 -0.17 7.63 22.74
N ILE A 236 -1.08 6.79 22.23
CA ILE A 236 -2.01 7.13 21.15
C ILE A 236 -2.90 8.31 21.56
N ARG A 237 -3.43 8.31 22.81
CA ARG A 237 -4.22 9.44 23.31
C ARG A 237 -3.37 10.71 23.43
N LYS A 238 -2.18 10.61 24.01
CA LYS A 238 -1.27 11.75 24.16
C LYS A 238 -0.84 12.31 22.81
N PHE A 239 -0.53 11.45 21.83
CA PHE A 239 -0.24 11.86 20.44
C PHE A 239 -1.42 12.62 19.84
N ARG A 240 -2.65 12.08 19.96
CA ARG A 240 -3.87 12.75 19.48
C ARG A 240 -3.98 14.16 20.07
N ASP A 241 -3.89 14.28 21.39
CA ASP A 241 -4.13 15.56 22.06
C ASP A 241 -3.06 16.59 21.70
N MET A 242 -1.81 16.18 21.64
CA MET A 242 -0.71 17.02 21.20
C MET A 242 -0.88 17.48 19.72
N ARG A 243 -1.29 16.58 18.82
CA ARG A 243 -1.48 16.93 17.41
C ARG A 243 -2.66 17.88 17.19
N LEU A 244 -3.74 17.70 17.95
CA LEU A 244 -4.90 18.60 17.89
C LEU A 244 -4.58 20.07 18.24
N LEU A 245 -3.50 20.32 18.99
CA LEU A 245 -3.04 21.68 19.26
C LEU A 245 -2.37 22.35 18.02
N THR A 246 -1.87 21.56 17.08
CA THR A 246 -1.03 22.05 15.97
C THR A 246 -1.61 21.82 14.59
N VAL A 247 -2.51 20.86 14.42
CA VAL A 247 -3.08 20.52 13.12
C VAL A 247 -4.59 20.23 13.21
N ALA A 248 -5.26 20.31 12.07
CA ALA A 248 -6.70 20.02 11.99
C ALA A 248 -7.03 18.58 12.40
N GLY A 249 -8.20 18.38 13.01
CA GLY A 249 -8.65 17.06 13.47
C GLY A 249 -8.70 15.99 12.38
N SER A 250 -9.02 16.36 11.14
CA SER A 250 -8.97 15.45 9.99
C SER A 250 -7.54 14.95 9.68
N THR A 251 -6.55 15.82 9.85
CA THR A 251 -5.12 15.47 9.70
C THR A 251 -4.69 14.55 10.84
N THR A 252 -5.02 14.90 12.08
CA THR A 252 -4.76 14.06 13.26
C THR A 252 -5.40 12.68 13.13
N SER A 253 -6.63 12.60 12.61
CA SER A 253 -7.32 11.33 12.37
C SER A 253 -6.58 10.43 11.38
N ARG A 254 -6.04 10.99 10.30
CA ARG A 254 -5.22 10.24 9.33
C ARG A 254 -3.92 9.75 9.95
N GLU A 255 -3.23 10.61 10.70
CA GLU A 255 -1.97 10.25 11.38
C GLU A 255 -2.19 9.11 12.38
N LEU A 256 -3.26 9.16 13.16
CA LEU A 256 -3.66 8.08 14.08
C LEU A 256 -4.00 6.79 13.32
N THR A 257 -4.64 6.90 12.17
CA THR A 257 -4.95 5.73 11.34
C THR A 257 -3.68 5.05 10.84
N ASP A 258 -2.69 5.83 10.37
CA ASP A 258 -1.41 5.30 9.91
C ASP A 258 -0.64 4.62 11.06
N ILE A 259 -0.57 5.24 12.24
CA ILE A 259 0.07 4.67 13.44
C ILE A 259 -0.60 3.36 13.86
N LYS A 260 -1.93 3.35 13.97
CA LYS A 260 -2.68 2.15 14.33
C LYS A 260 -2.56 1.05 13.30
N ALA A 261 -2.53 1.39 12.01
CA ALA A 261 -2.35 0.43 10.93
C ALA A 261 -0.96 -0.23 10.99
N CYS A 262 0.09 0.52 11.33
CA CYS A 262 1.42 -0.02 11.58
C CYS A 262 1.44 -0.98 12.77
N LEU A 263 0.86 -0.59 13.90
CA LEU A 263 0.77 -1.43 15.09
C LEU A 263 -0.04 -2.71 14.83
N MET A 264 -1.18 -2.61 14.14
CA MET A 264 -2.01 -3.76 13.80
C MET A 264 -1.34 -4.68 12.78
N HIS A 265 -0.66 -4.14 11.78
CA HIS A 265 0.14 -4.95 10.85
C HIS A 265 1.21 -5.72 11.62
N SER A 266 1.95 -5.05 12.49
CA SER A 266 3.00 -5.67 13.30
C SER A 266 2.44 -6.70 14.27
N SER A 267 1.25 -6.48 14.83
CA SER A 267 0.52 -7.46 15.63
C SER A 267 0.28 -8.75 14.84
N ASN A 268 -0.21 -8.60 13.59
CA ASN A 268 -0.52 -9.74 12.75
C ASN A 268 0.73 -10.50 12.25
N GLU A 269 1.81 -9.78 11.95
CA GLU A 269 3.03 -10.37 11.38
C GLU A 269 3.99 -10.95 12.44
N ASN A 270 3.88 -10.49 13.70
CA ASN A 270 4.83 -10.85 14.75
C ASN A 270 4.18 -11.43 16.01
N ASP A 271 2.89 -11.77 15.95
CA ASP A 271 2.10 -12.30 17.08
C ASP A 271 2.07 -11.38 18.31
N PHE A 272 2.09 -10.08 18.10
CA PHE A 272 1.87 -9.12 19.17
C PHE A 272 0.38 -8.93 19.38
N ASP A 273 -0.24 -9.54 20.35
CA ASP A 273 -1.69 -9.42 20.60
C ASP A 273 -2.03 -8.09 21.31
N TRP A 274 -1.84 -6.97 20.61
CA TRP A 274 -2.10 -5.65 21.17
C TRP A 274 -3.58 -5.28 21.15
N HIS A 275 -4.14 -5.00 22.30
CA HIS A 275 -5.49 -4.48 22.41
C HIS A 275 -5.53 -2.96 22.23
N LEU A 276 -5.62 -2.50 20.96
CA LEU A 276 -5.68 -1.08 20.65
C LEU A 276 -7.10 -0.53 20.82
N ALA A 277 -7.27 0.39 21.77
CA ALA A 277 -8.54 1.05 22.01
C ALA A 277 -8.96 1.95 20.82
N ARG A 278 -10.27 2.08 20.62
CA ARG A 278 -10.82 3.06 19.67
C ARG A 278 -10.56 4.47 20.21
N THR A 279 -9.72 5.22 19.50
CA THR A 279 -9.45 6.63 19.81
C THR A 279 -10.27 7.49 18.86
N LYS A 280 -11.29 8.17 19.40
CA LYS A 280 -12.15 9.08 18.63
C LYS A 280 -11.67 10.51 18.80
N ILE A 281 -11.82 11.32 17.76
CA ILE A 281 -11.73 12.78 17.81
C ILE A 281 -13.16 13.27 17.83
N SER A 282 -13.54 14.03 18.87
CA SER A 282 -14.87 14.61 18.98
C SER A 282 -15.08 15.68 17.89
N LYS A 283 -16.34 15.98 17.56
CA LYS A 283 -16.66 17.04 16.58
C LYS A 283 -16.11 18.41 17.03
N GLN A 284 -16.11 18.69 18.34
CA GLN A 284 -15.53 19.90 18.91
C GLN A 284 -14.00 19.95 18.73
N GLN A 285 -13.30 18.83 18.98
CA GLN A 285 -11.86 18.71 18.77
C GLN A 285 -11.46 18.74 17.30
N ALA A 286 -12.34 18.29 16.40
CA ALA A 286 -12.07 18.33 14.96
C ALA A 286 -11.97 19.76 14.41
N GLY A 287 -12.45 20.75 15.16
CA GLY A 287 -12.53 22.15 14.74
C GLY A 287 -13.57 22.36 13.63
N VAL A 288 -13.78 23.61 13.28
CA VAL A 288 -14.62 23.95 12.13
C VAL A 288 -13.86 23.57 10.86
N VAL A 289 -14.31 22.49 10.22
CA VAL A 289 -13.81 22.16 8.88
C VAL A 289 -14.26 23.28 7.96
N LYS A 290 -13.34 24.10 7.47
CA LYS A 290 -13.64 25.04 6.39
C LYS A 290 -14.09 24.21 5.18
N VAL A 291 -15.39 24.12 4.99
CA VAL A 291 -15.96 23.50 3.80
C VAL A 291 -15.55 24.36 2.62
N LYS A 292 -14.81 23.79 1.69
CA LYS A 292 -14.46 24.49 0.45
C LYS A 292 -15.75 24.74 -0.32
N GLN A 293 -16.01 25.99 -0.60
CA GLN A 293 -17.20 26.40 -1.34
C GLN A 293 -17.11 25.90 -2.79
N PRO A 294 -18.21 25.33 -3.34
CA PRO A 294 -18.29 25.07 -4.77
C PRO A 294 -18.29 26.42 -5.52
N LEU A 295 -17.75 26.42 -6.73
CA LEU A 295 -17.86 27.58 -7.61
C LEU A 295 -19.33 27.73 -7.99
N THR A 296 -19.93 28.90 -7.69
CA THR A 296 -21.33 29.19 -8.03
C THR A 296 -21.52 29.28 -9.56
N GLN A 297 -22.73 29.10 -10.05
CA GLN A 297 -23.01 29.22 -11.50
C GLN A 297 -22.65 30.58 -12.07
N GLU A 298 -22.85 31.67 -11.31
CA GLU A 298 -22.41 33.00 -11.69
C GLU A 298 -20.90 33.10 -11.87
N HIS A 299 -20.14 32.64 -10.85
CA HIS A 299 -18.68 32.64 -10.93
C HIS A 299 -18.13 31.64 -11.97
N GLN A 300 -18.89 30.59 -12.31
CA GLN A 300 -18.53 29.72 -13.43
C GLN A 300 -18.64 30.46 -14.76
N ARG A 301 -19.69 31.30 -14.96
CA ARG A 301 -19.84 32.14 -16.16
C ARG A 301 -18.67 33.15 -16.26
N LEU A 302 -18.35 33.83 -15.16
CA LEU A 302 -17.23 34.78 -15.13
C LEU A 302 -15.91 34.07 -15.47
N LEU A 303 -15.69 32.89 -14.90
CA LEU A 303 -14.51 32.08 -15.19
C LEU A 303 -14.44 31.68 -16.66
N VAL A 304 -15.55 31.16 -17.24
CA VAL A 304 -15.58 30.79 -18.66
C VAL A 304 -15.28 32.01 -19.53
N ALA A 305 -15.93 33.15 -19.30
CA ALA A 305 -15.63 34.36 -20.04
C ALA A 305 -14.16 34.80 -19.95
N TYR A 306 -13.56 34.67 -18.78
CA TYR A 306 -12.14 34.99 -18.55
C TYR A 306 -11.21 34.04 -19.34
N VAL A 307 -11.40 32.72 -19.22
CA VAL A 307 -10.47 31.74 -19.79
C VAL A 307 -10.59 31.58 -21.30
N ILE A 308 -11.71 31.96 -21.92
CA ILE A 308 -11.87 31.94 -23.38
C ILE A 308 -11.53 33.30 -24.02
N SER A 309 -11.23 34.33 -23.23
CA SER A 309 -10.86 35.63 -23.78
C SER A 309 -9.54 35.55 -24.55
N PRO A 310 -9.33 36.37 -25.58
CA PRO A 310 -8.08 36.37 -26.36
C PRO A 310 -6.83 36.60 -25.52
N GLU A 311 -6.96 37.28 -24.37
CA GLU A 311 -5.84 37.59 -23.46
C GLU A 311 -5.41 36.37 -22.64
N HIS A 312 -6.31 35.39 -22.42
CA HIS A 312 -6.07 34.26 -21.50
C HIS A 312 -6.24 32.89 -22.13
N CYS A 313 -6.81 32.77 -23.33
CA CYS A 313 -7.13 31.48 -23.93
C CYS A 313 -5.91 30.58 -24.19
N HIS A 314 -4.71 31.16 -24.33
CA HIS A 314 -3.47 30.42 -24.54
C HIS A 314 -2.75 30.02 -23.26
N GLU A 315 -3.26 30.40 -22.08
CA GLU A 315 -2.66 30.05 -20.80
C GLU A 315 -2.95 28.58 -20.44
N PRO A 316 -1.95 27.79 -19.99
CA PRO A 316 -2.18 26.40 -19.50
C PRO A 316 -3.21 26.32 -18.36
N THR A 317 -3.35 27.38 -17.57
CA THR A 317 -4.35 27.49 -16.51
C THR A 317 -5.77 27.52 -17.06
N SER A 318 -5.98 28.09 -18.23
CA SER A 318 -7.28 28.22 -18.90
C SER A 318 -7.77 26.86 -19.41
N THR A 319 -6.92 26.11 -20.12
CA THR A 319 -7.19 24.73 -20.51
C THR A 319 -7.51 23.85 -19.28
N MET A 320 -6.66 23.94 -18.23
CA MET A 320 -6.90 23.21 -16.99
C MET A 320 -8.23 23.57 -16.33
N ALA A 321 -8.62 24.84 -16.31
CA ALA A 321 -9.86 25.29 -15.70
C ALA A 321 -11.08 24.72 -16.44
N LEU A 322 -11.07 24.75 -17.77
CA LEU A 322 -12.13 24.19 -18.61
C LEU A 322 -12.29 22.68 -18.41
N LEU A 323 -11.17 21.92 -18.35
CA LEU A 323 -11.18 20.48 -18.09
C LEU A 323 -11.71 20.16 -16.68
N TYR A 324 -11.32 20.93 -15.68
CA TYR A 324 -11.83 20.78 -14.32
C TYR A 324 -13.31 21.06 -14.20
N LEU A 325 -13.77 22.13 -14.87
CA LEU A 325 -15.15 22.60 -14.78
C LEU A 325 -16.12 21.61 -15.41
N GLN A 326 -15.76 21.01 -16.54
CA GLN A 326 -16.66 20.17 -17.34
C GLN A 326 -16.74 18.71 -16.88
N GLY A 327 -15.74 18.18 -16.18
CA GLY A 327 -15.76 16.79 -15.74
C GLY A 327 -15.00 16.54 -14.45
N GLY A 328 -14.54 17.59 -13.78
CA GLY A 328 -13.73 17.48 -12.58
C GLY A 328 -12.39 16.78 -12.82
N ILE A 329 -11.82 16.93 -14.01
CA ILE A 329 -10.56 16.29 -14.44
C ILE A 329 -9.40 16.91 -13.65
N SER A 330 -8.65 16.09 -12.95
CA SER A 330 -7.57 16.53 -12.07
C SER A 330 -6.23 16.70 -12.80
N PHE A 331 -5.30 17.45 -12.20
CA PHE A 331 -3.93 17.63 -12.72
C PHE A 331 -3.24 16.30 -13.04
N SER A 332 -3.33 15.34 -12.11
CA SER A 332 -2.70 14.03 -12.28
C SER A 332 -3.38 13.15 -13.33
N GLU A 333 -4.55 13.50 -13.82
CA GLU A 333 -5.21 12.86 -14.94
C GLU A 333 -4.72 13.48 -16.24
N VAL A 334 -4.64 14.81 -16.33
CA VAL A 334 -4.15 15.53 -17.53
C VAL A 334 -2.65 15.29 -17.77
N ASP A 335 -1.84 15.25 -16.71
CA ASP A 335 -0.40 14.94 -16.77
C ASP A 335 -0.09 13.58 -17.47
N ARG A 336 -1.07 12.68 -17.49
CA ARG A 336 -0.96 11.34 -18.08
C ARG A 336 -1.66 11.19 -19.42
N PHE A 337 -2.16 12.26 -19.98
CA PHE A 337 -2.81 12.21 -21.28
C PHE A 337 -1.80 11.81 -22.38
N ASP A 338 -2.27 10.94 -23.26
CA ASP A 338 -1.65 10.70 -24.55
C ASP A 338 -2.13 11.81 -25.49
N LEU A 339 -1.25 12.73 -25.84
CA LEU A 339 -1.61 13.94 -26.58
C LEU A 339 -2.29 13.62 -27.90
N GLU A 340 -1.71 12.73 -28.70
CA GLU A 340 -2.24 12.40 -30.05
C GLU A 340 -3.65 11.83 -29.96
N LYS A 341 -3.89 10.92 -29.04
CA LYS A 341 -5.22 10.36 -28.81
C LYS A 341 -6.22 11.41 -28.34
N GLN A 342 -5.84 12.26 -27.39
CA GLN A 342 -6.74 13.28 -26.89
C GLN A 342 -7.11 14.28 -27.97
N LEU A 343 -6.17 14.70 -28.80
CA LEU A 343 -6.44 15.59 -29.92
C LEU A 343 -7.40 14.96 -30.90
N SER A 344 -7.22 13.68 -31.27
CA SER A 344 -8.15 12.97 -32.15
C SER A 344 -9.57 12.87 -31.59
N TYR A 345 -9.73 12.76 -30.26
CA TYR A 345 -11.03 12.74 -29.59
C TYR A 345 -11.69 14.13 -29.58
N LEU A 346 -10.90 15.19 -29.46
CA LEU A 346 -11.40 16.58 -29.52
C LEU A 346 -11.80 17.01 -30.93
N GLU A 347 -11.30 16.36 -31.98
CA GLU A 347 -11.65 16.59 -33.37
C GLU A 347 -12.94 15.90 -33.82
N THR A 348 -13.57 15.09 -32.96
CA THR A 348 -14.85 14.44 -33.25
C THR A 348 -15.95 15.50 -33.42
N ALA A 349 -16.44 15.67 -34.63
CA ALA A 349 -17.24 16.84 -35.05
C ALA A 349 -18.48 17.16 -34.18
N ASP A 350 -19.24 16.13 -33.83
CA ASP A 350 -20.50 16.33 -33.07
C ASP A 350 -20.39 16.07 -31.56
N THR A 351 -19.38 15.37 -31.14
CA THR A 351 -19.23 14.89 -29.76
C THR A 351 -17.78 14.94 -29.28
N PRO A 352 -17.13 16.12 -29.24
CA PRO A 352 -15.76 16.23 -28.75
C PRO A 352 -15.67 15.79 -27.27
N TYR A 353 -14.65 15.01 -26.94
CA TYR A 353 -14.45 14.49 -25.59
C TYR A 353 -12.97 14.31 -25.26
N VAL A 354 -12.68 14.08 -23.99
CA VAL A 354 -11.40 13.56 -23.53
C VAL A 354 -11.60 12.23 -22.83
N SER A 355 -10.64 11.32 -22.96
CA SER A 355 -10.68 10.01 -22.32
C SER A 355 -9.63 9.88 -21.22
N ILE A 356 -10.06 9.44 -20.05
CA ILE A 356 -9.18 9.18 -18.91
C ILE A 356 -8.97 7.67 -18.81
N GLU A 357 -7.79 7.23 -19.21
CA GLU A 357 -7.37 5.84 -19.32
C GLU A 357 -6.17 5.54 -18.39
N GLY A 358 -5.73 4.29 -18.35
CA GLY A 358 -4.51 3.88 -17.66
C GLY A 358 -4.61 3.76 -16.15
N LEU A 359 -3.48 3.97 -15.46
CA LEU A 359 -3.38 3.84 -14.00
C LEU A 359 -4.03 5.02 -13.29
N THR A 360 -5.27 4.87 -12.89
CA THR A 360 -5.99 5.84 -12.07
C THR A 360 -6.05 5.40 -10.59
N LYS A 361 -6.37 6.31 -9.68
CA LYS A 361 -6.50 6.01 -8.25
C LYS A 361 -7.56 4.94 -7.96
N THR A 362 -8.59 4.84 -8.78
CA THR A 362 -9.67 3.85 -8.71
C THR A 362 -10.19 3.58 -10.12
N GLU A 363 -10.68 2.38 -10.40
CA GLU A 363 -11.28 2.03 -11.71
C GLU A 363 -12.43 3.00 -12.11
N ALA A 364 -13.19 3.51 -11.15
CA ALA A 364 -14.25 4.48 -11.39
C ALA A 364 -13.76 5.80 -12.03
N ARG A 365 -12.46 6.06 -12.01
CA ARG A 365 -11.89 7.26 -12.65
C ARG A 365 -11.58 7.09 -14.12
N LYS A 366 -11.56 5.87 -14.63
CA LYS A 366 -11.51 5.62 -16.07
C LYS A 366 -12.85 6.02 -16.66
N ARG A 367 -12.85 7.03 -17.52
CA ARG A 367 -14.07 7.62 -18.03
C ARG A 367 -13.87 8.47 -19.27
N VAL A 368 -14.94 8.72 -19.95
CA VAL A 368 -15.04 9.71 -21.04
C VAL A 368 -15.73 10.95 -20.49
N VAL A 369 -15.17 12.11 -20.79
CA VAL A 369 -15.71 13.42 -20.40
C VAL A 369 -16.03 14.22 -21.66
N PRO A 370 -17.30 14.49 -21.95
CA PRO A 370 -17.70 15.38 -23.06
C PRO A 370 -17.15 16.78 -22.83
N ILE A 371 -16.65 17.39 -23.89
CA ILE A 371 -16.18 18.77 -23.90
C ILE A 371 -17.14 19.62 -24.74
N LEU A 372 -17.77 20.58 -24.09
CA LEU A 372 -18.80 21.45 -24.70
C LEU A 372 -18.38 22.92 -24.79
N ILE A 373 -17.48 23.32 -23.89
CA ILE A 373 -17.11 24.72 -23.69
C ILE A 373 -15.63 24.88 -23.94
N GLY A 374 -15.27 25.82 -24.80
CA GLY A 374 -13.87 26.13 -25.10
C GLY A 374 -13.10 24.97 -25.73
N VAL A 375 -13.76 24.21 -26.63
CA VAL A 375 -13.13 23.07 -27.34
C VAL A 375 -11.83 23.49 -28.03
N ASP A 376 -11.84 24.64 -28.72
CA ASP A 376 -10.67 25.15 -29.42
C ASP A 376 -9.56 25.54 -28.44
N VAL A 377 -9.89 26.23 -27.34
CA VAL A 377 -8.95 26.59 -26.29
C VAL A 377 -8.28 25.35 -25.70
N ILE A 378 -9.07 24.29 -25.47
CA ILE A 378 -8.53 23.02 -24.94
C ILE A 378 -7.66 22.35 -25.99
N ARG A 379 -8.11 22.26 -27.25
CA ARG A 379 -7.35 21.60 -28.33
C ARG A 379 -6.01 22.28 -28.57
N GLU A 380 -5.99 23.61 -28.68
CA GLU A 380 -4.78 24.40 -28.93
C GLU A 380 -3.84 24.45 -27.72
N GLY A 381 -4.39 24.54 -26.50
CA GLY A 381 -3.61 24.65 -25.27
C GLY A 381 -3.23 23.33 -24.59
N LEU A 382 -3.65 22.15 -25.12
CA LEU A 382 -3.50 20.88 -24.42
C LEU A 382 -2.03 20.45 -24.30
N GLU A 383 -1.24 20.59 -25.37
CA GLU A 383 0.19 20.25 -25.39
C GLU A 383 0.97 21.07 -24.35
N ASP A 384 0.82 22.38 -24.38
CA ASP A 384 1.47 23.29 -23.46
C ASP A 384 1.04 23.04 -22.00
N THR A 385 -0.23 22.68 -21.81
CA THR A 385 -0.76 22.32 -20.49
C THR A 385 -0.12 21.03 -19.96
N ILE A 386 -0.01 19.98 -20.75
CA ILE A 386 0.65 18.73 -20.35
C ILE A 386 2.13 18.99 -20.03
N LYS A 387 2.84 19.74 -20.86
CA LYS A 387 4.23 20.12 -20.64
C LYS A 387 4.39 20.94 -19.35
N TRP A 388 3.55 21.96 -19.18
CA TRP A 388 3.56 22.78 -17.97
C TRP A 388 3.33 21.97 -16.69
N LEU A 389 2.42 21.00 -16.69
CA LEU A 389 2.15 20.13 -15.54
C LEU A 389 3.33 19.23 -15.20
N LYS A 390 4.07 18.72 -16.21
CA LYS A 390 5.27 17.88 -16.01
C LYS A 390 6.47 18.68 -15.47
N GLU A 391 6.63 19.92 -15.91
CA GLU A 391 7.78 20.76 -15.58
C GLU A 391 7.56 21.60 -14.29
N THR A 392 6.30 21.83 -13.89
CA THR A 392 5.97 22.72 -12.80
C THR A 392 5.62 21.97 -11.50
N PRO A 393 6.25 22.30 -10.36
CA PRO A 393 5.89 21.70 -9.09
C PRO A 393 4.40 21.90 -8.76
N GLN A 394 3.73 20.85 -8.29
CA GLN A 394 2.29 20.84 -8.00
C GLN A 394 1.81 22.03 -7.14
N ALA A 395 2.60 22.44 -6.16
CA ALA A 395 2.26 23.58 -5.30
C ALA A 395 2.19 24.90 -6.09
N THR A 396 3.04 25.04 -7.11
CA THR A 396 3.07 26.21 -8.00
C THR A 396 1.86 26.16 -8.94
N VAL A 397 1.55 25.01 -9.53
CA VAL A 397 0.32 24.80 -10.34
C VAL A 397 -0.92 25.22 -9.54
N LEU A 398 -1.06 24.73 -8.30
CA LEU A 398 -2.18 25.07 -7.44
C LEU A 398 -2.27 26.58 -7.15
N ARG A 399 -1.13 27.25 -6.98
CA ARG A 399 -1.06 28.70 -6.77
C ARG A 399 -1.51 29.46 -8.03
N HIS A 400 -1.03 29.08 -9.22
CA HIS A 400 -1.44 29.70 -10.48
C HIS A 400 -2.95 29.54 -10.69
N MET A 401 -3.51 28.34 -10.50
CA MET A 401 -4.96 28.10 -10.59
C MET A 401 -5.74 28.93 -9.59
N THR A 402 -5.25 29.12 -8.37
CA THR A 402 -5.92 29.95 -7.36
C THR A 402 -5.88 31.42 -7.74
N ASN A 403 -4.77 31.91 -8.27
CA ASN A 403 -4.63 33.30 -8.74
C ASN A 403 -5.54 33.57 -9.94
N MET A 404 -5.61 32.66 -10.90
CA MET A 404 -6.52 32.75 -12.04
C MET A 404 -8.00 32.80 -11.58
N LEU A 405 -8.40 31.91 -10.65
CA LEU A 405 -9.75 31.92 -10.09
C LEU A 405 -10.07 33.25 -9.39
N LYS A 406 -9.11 33.80 -8.65
CA LYS A 406 -9.27 35.11 -8.02
C LYS A 406 -9.41 36.22 -9.06
N ALA A 407 -8.60 36.22 -10.11
CA ALA A 407 -8.68 37.22 -11.18
C ALA A 407 -10.03 37.13 -11.91
N ALA A 408 -10.48 35.94 -12.24
CA ALA A 408 -11.74 35.72 -12.96
C ALA A 408 -12.99 36.04 -12.13
N THR A 409 -12.98 35.75 -10.82
CA THR A 409 -14.21 35.84 -9.98
C THR A 409 -14.19 37.00 -8.97
N GLY A 410 -13.05 37.65 -8.78
CA GLY A 410 -12.87 38.65 -7.71
C GLY A 410 -12.83 38.06 -6.29
N SER A 411 -12.98 36.74 -6.11
CA SER A 411 -13.09 36.09 -4.80
C SER A 411 -11.82 35.34 -4.38
N ASN A 412 -11.47 35.45 -3.10
CA ASN A 412 -10.36 34.71 -2.48
C ASN A 412 -10.78 33.35 -1.88
N GLU A 413 -12.06 32.98 -1.95
CA GLU A 413 -12.59 31.78 -1.28
C GLU A 413 -12.37 30.50 -2.08
N TYR A 414 -12.10 30.64 -3.38
CA TYR A 414 -11.97 29.53 -4.30
C TYR A 414 -10.56 28.97 -4.40
N SER A 415 -10.49 27.69 -4.67
CA SER A 415 -9.27 26.95 -5.00
C SER A 415 -9.56 26.05 -6.21
N SER A 416 -8.54 25.47 -6.83
CA SER A 416 -8.73 24.51 -7.93
C SER A 416 -9.74 23.40 -7.61
N HIS A 417 -9.85 23.00 -6.35
CA HIS A 417 -10.84 21.99 -5.92
C HIS A 417 -12.29 22.52 -5.94
N SER A 418 -12.48 23.83 -5.85
CA SER A 418 -13.80 24.48 -5.99
C SER A 418 -14.40 24.29 -7.38
N LEU A 419 -13.57 24.13 -8.43
CA LEU A 419 -14.02 23.79 -9.78
C LEU A 419 -14.72 22.41 -9.81
N ARG A 420 -14.08 21.39 -9.20
CA ARG A 420 -14.68 20.05 -9.09
C ARG A 420 -15.94 20.04 -8.23
N HIS A 421 -15.96 20.85 -7.18
CA HIS A 421 -17.17 21.02 -6.37
C HIS A 421 -18.26 21.77 -7.14
N GLY A 422 -17.89 22.73 -8.01
CA GLY A 422 -18.82 23.40 -8.92
C GLY A 422 -19.48 22.43 -9.89
N PHE A 423 -18.69 21.54 -10.51
CA PHE A 423 -19.23 20.45 -11.33
C PHE A 423 -20.21 19.56 -10.52
N SER A 424 -19.83 19.17 -9.31
CA SER A 424 -20.70 18.39 -8.43
C SER A 424 -22.00 19.13 -8.08
N LEU A 425 -21.93 20.44 -7.85
CA LEU A 425 -23.11 21.30 -7.62
C LEU A 425 -24.02 21.31 -8.86
N ASN A 426 -23.47 21.48 -10.05
CA ASN A 426 -24.23 21.45 -11.29
C ASN A 426 -24.94 20.11 -11.48
N CYS A 427 -24.27 18.99 -11.18
CA CYS A 427 -24.90 17.67 -11.18
C CYS A 427 -26.07 17.57 -10.20
N ALA A 428 -25.94 18.14 -9.01
CA ALA A 428 -26.99 18.13 -7.99
C ALA A 428 -28.19 19.01 -8.38
N LEU A 429 -27.94 20.13 -9.04
CA LEU A 429 -28.99 21.06 -9.50
C LEU A 429 -29.75 20.57 -10.72
N ASN A 430 -29.30 19.50 -11.38
CA ASN A 430 -29.94 18.93 -12.56
C ASN A 430 -30.52 17.53 -12.29
N PRO A 431 -31.71 17.43 -11.66
CA PRO A 431 -32.31 16.14 -11.29
C PRO A 431 -32.72 15.29 -12.51
N ASN A 432 -32.93 15.90 -13.66
CA ASN A 432 -33.33 15.22 -14.89
C ASN A 432 -32.21 14.41 -15.54
N VAL A 433 -30.94 14.64 -15.16
CA VAL A 433 -29.81 13.86 -15.63
C VAL A 433 -29.69 12.60 -14.78
N ARG A 434 -29.55 11.44 -15.42
CA ARG A 434 -29.44 10.17 -14.73
C ARG A 434 -28.20 10.16 -13.85
N ASP A 435 -28.30 9.62 -12.65
CA ASP A 435 -27.17 9.55 -11.70
C ASP A 435 -25.99 8.74 -12.26
N VAL A 436 -26.27 7.73 -13.10
CA VAL A 436 -25.21 6.96 -13.77
C VAL A 436 -24.36 7.84 -14.69
N ASP A 437 -24.97 8.77 -15.42
CA ASP A 437 -24.24 9.67 -16.32
C ASP A 437 -23.42 10.69 -15.54
N LYS A 438 -23.97 11.25 -14.45
CA LYS A 438 -23.25 12.13 -13.53
C LYS A 438 -22.01 11.44 -12.93
N ILE A 439 -22.17 10.18 -12.49
CA ILE A 439 -21.12 9.36 -11.92
C ILE A 439 -20.05 9.06 -12.98
N ASN A 440 -20.46 8.69 -14.20
CA ASN A 440 -19.54 8.39 -15.29
C ASN A 440 -18.73 9.63 -15.69
N ILE A 441 -19.36 10.77 -15.92
CA ILE A 441 -18.67 12.02 -16.29
C ILE A 441 -17.74 12.47 -15.14
N GLY A 442 -18.20 12.42 -13.89
CA GLY A 442 -17.47 12.89 -12.72
C GLY A 442 -16.38 11.95 -12.20
N GLY A 443 -16.38 10.68 -12.62
CA GLY A 443 -15.44 9.66 -12.14
C GLY A 443 -15.58 9.41 -10.65
N TRP A 444 -16.80 9.34 -10.15
CA TRP A 444 -17.09 9.03 -8.74
C TRP A 444 -17.40 7.54 -8.56
N SER A 445 -16.94 6.98 -7.45
CA SER A 445 -17.44 5.67 -7.02
C SER A 445 -18.81 5.87 -6.38
N SER A 446 -19.79 5.03 -6.71
CA SER A 446 -21.07 5.04 -6.00
C SER A 446 -20.83 4.74 -4.52
N ALA A 447 -20.91 5.74 -3.68
CA ALA A 447 -21.01 5.54 -2.25
C ALA A 447 -22.45 5.08 -1.96
N ALA A 448 -22.58 3.83 -1.54
CA ALA A 448 -23.78 3.24 -0.96
C ALA A 448 -25.02 3.15 -1.88
N GLY A 449 -25.21 2.03 -2.54
CA GLY A 449 -26.52 1.37 -2.65
C GLY A 449 -27.48 1.80 -3.76
N SER A 450 -27.30 2.92 -4.46
CA SER A 450 -28.30 3.40 -5.42
C SER A 450 -28.01 3.09 -6.91
N VAL A 451 -26.76 2.80 -7.25
CA VAL A 451 -26.40 2.36 -8.60
C VAL A 451 -25.72 1.00 -8.48
N SER A 452 -26.29 -0.04 -9.06
CA SER A 452 -25.75 -1.39 -8.96
C SER A 452 -24.34 -1.43 -9.55
N ARG A 453 -23.43 -2.19 -8.91
CA ARG A 453 -22.08 -2.48 -9.43
C ARG A 453 -22.11 -3.04 -10.86
N ILE A 454 -23.24 -3.61 -11.25
CA ILE A 454 -23.51 -4.16 -12.58
C ILE A 454 -23.62 -3.03 -13.60
N SER A 455 -24.39 -1.97 -13.32
CA SER A 455 -24.52 -0.80 -14.20
C SER A 455 -23.19 -0.09 -14.44
N MET A 456 -22.32 -0.03 -13.41
CA MET A 456 -20.98 0.53 -13.55
C MET A 456 -20.03 -0.35 -14.39
N ARG A 457 -20.15 -1.68 -14.29
CA ARG A 457 -19.35 -2.61 -15.12
C ARG A 457 -19.75 -2.54 -16.59
N TYR A 458 -21.04 -2.45 -16.89
CA TYR A 458 -21.52 -2.32 -18.25
C TYR A 458 -21.21 -0.94 -18.85
N GLY A 459 -21.24 0.13 -18.05
CA GLY A 459 -20.81 1.46 -18.47
C GLY A 459 -19.31 1.54 -18.79
N ALA A 460 -18.45 0.88 -18.00
CA ALA A 460 -16.99 0.84 -18.24
C ALA A 460 -16.62 -0.03 -19.45
N ALA A 461 -17.36 -1.11 -19.72
CA ALA A 461 -17.12 -1.98 -20.87
C ALA A 461 -17.58 -1.37 -22.20
N ALA A 462 -18.49 -0.40 -22.16
CA ALA A 462 -19.03 0.28 -23.33
C ALA A 462 -18.35 1.62 -23.63
N LEU A 463 -17.22 1.93 -23.00
CA LEU A 463 -16.41 3.13 -23.28
C LEU A 463 -16.00 3.13 -24.77
N GLY A 464 -16.70 3.92 -25.60
CA GLY A 464 -16.42 4.10 -27.03
C GLY A 464 -17.58 3.79 -27.98
N GLY A 465 -18.71 3.32 -27.51
CA GLY A 465 -19.91 3.20 -28.38
C GLY A 465 -20.50 4.58 -28.69
N THR A 466 -20.79 4.84 -29.97
CA THR A 466 -21.33 6.14 -30.46
C THR A 466 -22.58 6.57 -29.69
N GLU A 467 -23.49 5.64 -29.41
CA GLU A 467 -24.74 5.92 -28.66
C GLU A 467 -24.46 6.39 -27.22
N GLN A 468 -23.45 5.81 -26.56
CA GLN A 468 -23.09 6.22 -25.22
C GLN A 468 -22.45 7.62 -25.20
N LEU A 469 -21.59 7.93 -26.15
CA LEU A 469 -21.01 9.28 -26.30
C LEU A 469 -22.11 10.32 -26.49
N VAL A 470 -23.07 10.06 -27.35
CA VAL A 470 -24.21 10.95 -27.55
C VAL A 470 -25.00 11.12 -26.25
N SER A 471 -25.27 10.03 -25.51
CA SER A 471 -25.98 10.11 -24.23
C SER A 471 -25.21 10.95 -23.21
N LEU A 472 -23.90 10.76 -23.09
CA LEU A 472 -23.06 11.54 -22.17
C LEU A 472 -22.98 13.01 -22.59
N HIS A 473 -22.94 13.30 -23.90
CA HIS A 473 -23.02 14.67 -24.42
C HIS A 473 -24.32 15.37 -24.06
N LEU A 474 -25.46 14.71 -24.25
CA LEU A 474 -26.75 15.24 -23.84
C LEU A 474 -26.84 15.50 -22.34
N ALA A 475 -26.34 14.55 -21.54
CA ALA A 475 -26.23 14.70 -20.08
C ALA A 475 -25.34 15.90 -19.70
N SER A 476 -24.18 16.03 -20.34
CA SER A 476 -23.26 17.14 -20.11
C SER A 476 -23.85 18.48 -20.50
N ARG A 477 -24.56 18.56 -21.62
CA ARG A 477 -25.28 19.78 -22.02
C ARG A 477 -26.30 20.22 -20.98
N GLU A 478 -27.05 19.27 -20.42
CA GLU A 478 -28.03 19.60 -19.38
C GLU A 478 -27.34 20.05 -18.09
N ILE A 479 -26.25 19.40 -17.70
CA ILE A 479 -25.43 19.79 -16.52
C ILE A 479 -24.87 21.21 -16.66
N HIS A 480 -24.45 21.58 -17.86
CA HIS A 480 -23.78 22.86 -18.14
C HIS A 480 -24.65 23.88 -18.89
N LYS A 481 -25.95 23.68 -19.00
CA LYS A 481 -26.88 24.57 -19.75
C LYS A 481 -26.80 26.05 -19.36
N HIS A 482 -26.34 26.34 -18.13
CA HIS A 482 -26.16 27.72 -17.67
C HIS A 482 -24.88 28.37 -18.25
N LEU A 483 -24.00 27.60 -18.91
CA LEU A 483 -22.77 28.07 -19.52
C LEU A 483 -22.80 28.07 -21.05
N LEU A 484 -23.75 27.34 -21.64
CA LEU A 484 -24.00 27.29 -23.08
C LEU A 484 -24.94 28.42 -23.51
#